data_afa34c31a83ca1d581e8757709192e9c
#
_entry.id   afa34c31a83ca1d581e8757709192e9c
#
_cell.length_a   1.000
_cell.length_b   1.000
_cell.length_c   1.000
_cell.angle_alpha   90.00
_cell.angle_beta   90.00
_cell.angle_gamma   90.00
#
_symmetry.space_group_name_H-M   'P 1'
#
loop_
_entity.id
_entity.type
_entity.pdbx_description
1 polymer ?
#
loop_
_entity_poly.entity_id
_entity_poly.type
_entity_poly.pdbx_seq_one_letter_code
_entity_poly.pdbx_strand_id
1 'polypeptide(L)'
;MRKRHAFIKAIRDFLSARDFVEIETPILTKSTPEGARDYIVPSRMEKGKFYALPQSPQQYKQLLMVAGMERYFQIARCLRDEDTRGDRQPEFTQLDLEMSFVSQEDILRLAEEMFTEIIENLYPEKRIMEKPWPRLAYKEVMEKYGNDKPDLRENKNDPNELAFGWVLDFPLF
;
A
#
# COMPACT_ATOMS: atom_id res chain seq x y z
N MET A 1 -10.82 -15.08 -6.57
CA MET A 1 -11.80 -13.99 -6.47
C MET A 1 -12.40 -13.85 -5.06
N ARG A 2 -13.03 -14.89 -4.45
CA ARG A 2 -13.65 -14.80 -3.11
C ARG A 2 -12.68 -14.33 -2.01
N LYS A 3 -11.43 -14.85 -1.96
CA LYS A 3 -10.42 -14.41 -0.96
C LYS A 3 -10.07 -12.93 -1.11
N ARG A 4 -9.86 -12.45 -2.35
CA ARG A 4 -9.60 -11.02 -2.60
C ARG A 4 -10.78 -10.13 -2.12
N HIS A 5 -12.02 -10.54 -2.40
CA HIS A 5 -13.22 -9.83 -1.94
C HIS A 5 -13.26 -9.74 -0.40
N ALA A 6 -13.09 -10.87 0.29
CA ALA A 6 -13.09 -10.91 1.75
C ALA A 6 -11.97 -10.04 2.35
N PHE A 7 -10.77 -10.08 1.78
CA PHE A 7 -9.63 -9.27 2.20
C PHE A 7 -9.90 -7.76 2.06
N ILE A 8 -10.39 -7.32 0.90
CA ILE A 8 -10.73 -5.91 0.67
C ILE A 8 -11.87 -5.47 1.60
N LYS A 9 -12.87 -6.33 1.82
CA LYS A 9 -13.95 -6.02 2.77
C LYS A 9 -13.40 -5.83 4.18
N ALA A 10 -12.52 -6.71 4.65
CA ALA A 10 -11.93 -6.59 5.98
C ALA A 10 -11.09 -5.30 6.14
N ILE A 11 -10.33 -4.89 5.11
CA ILE A 11 -9.65 -3.59 5.09
C ILE A 11 -10.66 -2.44 5.28
N ARG A 12 -11.75 -2.44 4.53
CA ARG A 12 -12.78 -1.40 4.64
C ARG A 12 -13.40 -1.35 6.02
N ASP A 13 -13.77 -2.52 6.56
CA ASP A 13 -14.37 -2.64 7.89
C ASP A 13 -13.40 -2.11 8.97
N PHE A 14 -12.12 -2.50 8.90
CA PHE A 14 -11.09 -2.07 9.84
C PHE A 14 -10.86 -0.56 9.83
N LEU A 15 -10.70 0.02 8.64
CA LEU A 15 -10.41 1.45 8.48
C LEU A 15 -11.63 2.31 8.80
N SER A 16 -12.82 1.91 8.35
CA SER A 16 -14.06 2.63 8.65
C SER A 16 -14.38 2.66 10.15
N ALA A 17 -14.07 1.59 10.88
CA ALA A 17 -14.22 1.54 12.34
C ALA A 17 -13.25 2.47 13.08
N ARG A 18 -12.26 3.05 12.37
CA ARG A 18 -11.25 3.99 12.89
C ARG A 18 -11.36 5.38 12.28
N ASP A 19 -12.57 5.73 11.84
CA ASP A 19 -12.93 7.04 11.27
C ASP A 19 -12.21 7.39 9.96
N PHE A 20 -11.71 6.41 9.22
CA PHE A 20 -11.25 6.64 7.86
C PHE A 20 -12.43 6.75 6.90
N VAL A 21 -12.34 7.72 6.01
CA VAL A 21 -13.33 7.93 4.95
C VAL A 21 -12.79 7.37 3.63
N GLU A 22 -13.54 6.46 3.01
CA GLU A 22 -13.20 5.98 1.67
C GLU A 22 -13.66 7.01 0.63
N ILE A 23 -12.71 7.51 -0.16
CA ILE A 23 -12.97 8.52 -1.20
C ILE A 23 -12.43 8.05 -2.53
N GLU A 24 -13.29 7.99 -3.55
CA GLU A 24 -12.86 7.75 -4.92
C GLU A 24 -12.36 9.04 -5.57
N THR A 25 -11.19 8.96 -6.19
CA THR A 25 -10.58 10.09 -6.91
C THR A 25 -10.72 9.93 -8.43
N PRO A 26 -10.68 11.02 -9.20
CA PRO A 26 -10.79 10.94 -10.64
C PRO A 26 -9.72 10.06 -11.30
N ILE A 27 -10.13 9.30 -12.31
CA ILE A 27 -9.21 8.49 -13.14
C ILE A 27 -8.76 9.27 -14.38
N LEU A 28 -9.61 10.11 -14.96
CA LEU A 28 -9.22 11.03 -16.03
C LEU A 28 -8.66 12.30 -15.40
N THR A 29 -7.35 12.43 -15.37
CA THR A 29 -6.66 13.55 -14.73
C THR A 29 -5.58 14.13 -15.64
N LYS A 30 -4.74 14.97 -15.14
CA LYS A 30 -3.56 15.49 -15.85
C LYS A 30 -2.32 14.72 -15.40
N SER A 31 -1.29 14.73 -16.25
CA SER A 31 0.03 14.18 -15.92
C SER A 31 0.59 14.78 -14.64
N THR A 32 1.20 13.94 -13.82
CA THR A 32 1.88 14.31 -12.58
C THR A 32 3.27 13.68 -12.54
N PRO A 33 4.28 14.36 -11.97
CA PRO A 33 5.66 13.85 -11.96
C PRO A 33 5.85 12.78 -10.87
N GLU A 34 5.30 11.58 -11.07
CA GLU A 34 5.34 10.49 -10.09
C GLU A 34 6.36 9.37 -10.39
N GLY A 35 7.26 9.58 -11.35
CA GLY A 35 8.39 8.69 -11.60
C GLY A 35 8.18 7.63 -12.69
N ALA A 36 6.97 7.15 -12.94
CA ALA A 36 6.64 6.29 -14.06
C ALA A 36 6.18 7.10 -15.28
N ARG A 37 6.09 6.47 -16.45
CA ARG A 37 5.37 7.05 -17.60
C ARG A 37 3.87 6.90 -17.39
N ASP A 38 3.13 7.93 -17.82
CA ASP A 38 1.68 7.92 -17.78
C ASP A 38 1.10 7.18 -19.00
N TYR A 39 0.04 6.43 -18.78
CA TYR A 39 -0.90 6.11 -19.85
C TYR A 39 -1.74 7.33 -20.15
N ILE A 40 -1.87 7.70 -21.42
CA ILE A 40 -2.60 8.88 -21.85
C ILE A 40 -3.85 8.53 -22.65
N VAL A 41 -4.89 9.35 -22.48
CA VAL A 41 -6.15 9.25 -23.22
C VAL A 41 -6.36 10.54 -24.02
N PRO A 42 -6.46 10.49 -25.35
CA PRO A 42 -6.71 11.69 -26.17
C PRO A 42 -8.00 12.38 -25.78
N SER A 43 -7.94 13.72 -25.63
CA SER A 43 -9.14 14.52 -25.41
C SER A 43 -9.93 14.67 -26.72
N ARG A 44 -11.19 14.30 -26.69
CA ARG A 44 -12.11 14.53 -27.82
C ARG A 44 -12.49 16.01 -27.92
N MET A 45 -12.56 16.70 -26.81
CA MET A 45 -13.01 18.11 -26.74
C MET A 45 -11.91 19.10 -27.11
N GLU A 46 -10.66 18.79 -26.80
CA GLU A 46 -9.52 19.68 -26.99
C GLU A 46 -8.47 19.00 -27.90
N LYS A 47 -8.38 19.43 -29.15
CA LYS A 47 -7.41 18.88 -30.12
C LYS A 47 -5.99 19.07 -29.62
N GLY A 48 -5.20 17.98 -29.67
CA GLY A 48 -3.80 17.96 -29.25
C GLY A 48 -3.57 17.90 -27.74
N LYS A 49 -4.64 17.82 -26.92
CA LYS A 49 -4.55 17.61 -25.48
C LYS A 49 -4.90 16.18 -25.09
N PHE A 50 -4.39 15.77 -23.93
CA PHE A 50 -4.54 14.42 -23.41
C PHE A 50 -4.88 14.47 -21.93
N TYR A 51 -5.68 13.51 -21.48
CA TYR A 51 -5.75 13.13 -20.08
C TYR A 51 -4.64 12.13 -19.77
N ALA A 52 -4.18 12.09 -18.53
CA ALA A 52 -3.34 11.03 -18.01
C ALA A 52 -4.15 10.12 -17.08
N LEU A 53 -3.85 8.83 -17.08
CA LEU A 53 -4.38 7.89 -16.09
C LEU A 53 -3.50 7.90 -14.84
N PRO A 54 -4.05 7.78 -13.63
CA PRO A 54 -3.31 8.02 -12.39
C PRO A 54 -2.31 6.89 -12.11
N GLN A 55 -1.10 7.26 -11.77
CA GLN A 55 -0.08 6.35 -11.22
C GLN A 55 -0.37 6.01 -9.75
N SER A 56 -0.96 6.96 -9.04
CA SER A 56 -1.52 6.86 -7.70
C SER A 56 -2.43 8.07 -7.44
N PRO A 57 -3.27 8.09 -6.40
CA PRO A 57 -4.09 9.26 -6.03
C PRO A 57 -3.30 10.32 -5.24
N GLN A 58 -1.97 10.36 -5.34
CA GLN A 58 -1.08 11.15 -4.48
C GLN A 58 -1.45 12.63 -4.35
N GLN A 59 -1.73 13.32 -5.45
CA GLN A 59 -2.11 14.73 -5.38
C GLN A 59 -3.49 14.95 -4.75
N TYR A 60 -4.44 14.08 -5.06
CA TYR A 60 -5.79 14.19 -4.53
C TYR A 60 -5.83 13.94 -3.02
N LYS A 61 -5.12 12.93 -2.52
CA LYS A 61 -5.08 12.68 -1.09
C LYS A 61 -4.43 13.81 -0.30
N GLN A 62 -3.40 14.47 -0.84
CA GLN A 62 -2.82 15.67 -0.24
C GLN A 62 -3.81 16.82 -0.20
N LEU A 63 -4.59 17.05 -1.27
CA LEU A 63 -5.64 18.04 -1.31
C LEU A 63 -6.75 17.75 -0.29
N LEU A 64 -7.09 16.48 -0.09
CA LEU A 64 -8.05 16.04 0.94
C LEU A 64 -7.55 16.36 2.36
N MET A 65 -6.27 16.15 2.64
CA MET A 65 -5.67 16.55 3.92
C MET A 65 -5.76 18.08 4.13
N VAL A 66 -5.42 18.87 3.12
CA VAL A 66 -5.55 20.34 3.16
C VAL A 66 -7.00 20.77 3.36
N ALA A 67 -7.96 20.01 2.81
CA ALA A 67 -9.39 20.27 2.99
C ALA A 67 -9.96 19.82 4.35
N GLY A 68 -9.12 19.27 5.23
CA GLY A 68 -9.51 18.82 6.58
C GLY A 68 -10.03 17.40 6.68
N MET A 69 -9.80 16.59 5.64
CA MET A 69 -10.08 15.14 5.69
C MET A 69 -8.91 14.41 6.36
N GLU A 70 -8.89 14.38 7.67
CA GLU A 70 -7.75 13.93 8.47
C GLU A 70 -7.43 12.43 8.33
N ARG A 71 -8.37 11.61 7.87
CA ARG A 71 -8.21 10.16 7.67
C ARG A 71 -8.90 9.74 6.40
N TYR A 72 -8.11 9.46 5.39
CA TYR A 72 -8.55 9.04 4.06
C TYR A 72 -8.02 7.65 3.73
N PHE A 73 -8.81 6.88 2.98
CA PHE A 73 -8.30 5.74 2.23
C PHE A 73 -9.05 5.53 0.91
N GLN A 74 -8.45 4.75 0.05
CA GLN A 74 -9.04 4.32 -1.22
C GLN A 74 -8.47 2.96 -1.64
N ILE A 75 -9.33 2.11 -2.17
CA ILE A 75 -8.89 0.93 -2.93
C ILE A 75 -8.67 1.40 -4.37
N ALA A 76 -7.51 1.98 -4.62
CA ALA A 76 -7.21 2.74 -5.81
C ALA A 76 -6.75 1.87 -6.98
N ARG A 77 -7.30 2.13 -8.18
CA ARG A 77 -6.77 1.59 -9.43
C ARG A 77 -5.62 2.47 -9.90
N CYS A 78 -4.44 1.87 -10.04
CA CYS A 78 -3.20 2.56 -10.43
C CYS A 78 -2.67 1.99 -11.74
N LEU A 79 -2.14 2.88 -12.58
CA LEU A 79 -1.64 2.54 -13.91
C LEU A 79 -0.24 3.15 -14.11
N ARG A 80 0.74 2.33 -14.46
CA ARG A 80 2.11 2.77 -14.71
C ARG A 80 2.63 2.13 -15.97
N ASP A 81 3.04 2.93 -16.94
CA ASP A 81 3.67 2.47 -18.17
C ASP A 81 5.18 2.23 -17.92
N GLU A 82 5.46 1.10 -17.32
CA GLU A 82 6.81 0.64 -16.98
C GLU A 82 7.03 -0.79 -17.48
N ASP A 83 8.29 -1.16 -17.66
CA ASP A 83 8.65 -2.53 -17.97
C ASP A 83 8.24 -3.47 -16.83
N THR A 84 7.56 -4.54 -17.18
CA THR A 84 7.15 -5.55 -16.21
C THR A 84 8.35 -6.30 -15.66
N ARG A 85 8.46 -6.37 -14.32
CA ARG A 85 9.52 -7.11 -13.61
C ARG A 85 8.89 -7.95 -12.50
N GLY A 86 9.23 -9.22 -12.45
CA GLY A 86 8.69 -10.12 -11.44
C GLY A 86 7.17 -10.19 -11.49
N ASP A 87 6.51 -9.78 -10.41
CA ASP A 87 5.06 -9.77 -10.25
C ASP A 87 4.38 -8.41 -10.53
N ARG A 88 5.15 -7.40 -10.99
CA ARG A 88 4.61 -6.07 -11.29
C ARG A 88 3.78 -6.09 -12.57
N GLN A 89 2.63 -5.46 -12.49
CA GLN A 89 1.70 -5.28 -13.60
C GLN A 89 1.53 -3.79 -13.92
N PRO A 90 1.29 -3.41 -15.19
CA PRO A 90 1.06 -2.01 -15.56
C PRO A 90 -0.24 -1.44 -14.98
N GLU A 91 -1.20 -2.31 -14.70
CA GLU A 91 -2.44 -1.97 -13.98
C GLU A 91 -2.53 -2.81 -12.70
N PHE A 92 -2.67 -2.16 -11.56
CA PHE A 92 -2.76 -2.82 -10.26
C PHE A 92 -3.64 -2.05 -9.28
N THR A 93 -3.94 -2.67 -8.16
CA THR A 93 -4.75 -2.05 -7.11
C THR A 93 -3.88 -1.77 -5.90
N GLN A 94 -3.96 -0.56 -5.36
CA GLN A 94 -3.36 -0.17 -4.09
C GLN A 94 -4.44 -0.01 -3.02
N LEU A 95 -4.12 -0.39 -1.80
CA LEU A 95 -4.67 0.28 -0.65
C LEU A 95 -3.86 1.57 -0.47
N ASP A 96 -4.48 2.70 -0.76
CA ASP A 96 -3.90 4.01 -0.52
C ASP A 96 -4.55 4.64 0.71
N LEU A 97 -3.78 5.17 1.63
CA LEU A 97 -4.28 5.84 2.82
C LEU A 97 -3.43 7.06 3.17
N GLU A 98 -4.04 8.02 3.85
CA GLU A 98 -3.35 9.21 4.34
C GLU A 98 -3.95 9.62 5.67
N MET A 99 -3.09 10.11 6.57
CA MET A 99 -3.47 10.61 7.90
C MET A 99 -2.77 11.92 8.19
N SER A 100 -3.50 12.87 8.77
CA SER A 100 -2.94 14.13 9.27
C SER A 100 -2.49 13.98 10.73
N PHE A 101 -1.52 14.81 11.12
CA PHE A 101 -1.07 14.96 12.52
C PHE A 101 -0.55 13.67 13.18
N VAL A 102 0.09 12.81 12.42
CA VAL A 102 0.64 11.53 12.88
C VAL A 102 2.14 11.42 12.65
N SER A 103 2.78 10.58 13.43
CA SER A 103 4.17 10.18 13.26
C SER A 103 4.32 8.94 12.40
N GLN A 104 5.54 8.61 12.00
CA GLN A 104 5.85 7.34 11.36
C GLN A 104 5.37 6.15 12.20
N GLU A 105 5.56 6.21 13.50
CA GLU A 105 5.19 5.14 14.43
C GLU A 105 3.68 4.86 14.43
N ASP A 106 2.87 5.90 14.29
CA ASP A 106 1.41 5.74 14.21
C ASP A 106 0.98 5.00 12.95
N ILE A 107 1.67 5.24 11.82
CA ILE A 107 1.42 4.52 10.56
C ILE A 107 1.86 3.06 10.67
N LEU A 108 3.05 2.80 11.23
CA LEU A 108 3.55 1.45 11.42
C LEU A 108 2.59 0.63 12.30
N ARG A 109 2.15 1.21 13.41
CA ARG A 109 1.20 0.59 14.32
C ARG A 109 -0.15 0.30 13.66
N LEU A 110 -0.71 1.28 12.93
CA LEU A 110 -1.98 1.09 12.21
C LEU A 110 -1.89 -0.06 11.21
N ALA A 111 -0.83 -0.11 10.43
CA ALA A 111 -0.63 -1.15 9.43
C ALA A 111 -0.44 -2.53 10.08
N GLU A 112 0.34 -2.60 11.16
CA GLU A 112 0.55 -3.84 11.93
C GLU A 112 -0.74 -4.38 12.52
N GLU A 113 -1.53 -3.52 13.19
CA GLU A 113 -2.84 -3.88 13.74
C GLU A 113 -3.79 -4.37 12.64
N MET A 114 -3.87 -3.65 11.53
CA MET A 114 -4.75 -3.98 10.41
C MET A 114 -4.42 -5.35 9.83
N PHE A 115 -3.18 -5.59 9.45
CA PHE A 115 -2.80 -6.86 8.83
C PHE A 115 -2.87 -8.02 9.80
N THR A 116 -2.52 -7.81 11.07
CA THR A 116 -2.65 -8.82 12.12
C THR A 116 -4.12 -9.24 12.27
N GLU A 117 -5.02 -8.30 12.47
CA GLU A 117 -6.45 -8.56 12.63
C GLU A 117 -7.06 -9.25 11.40
N ILE A 118 -6.71 -8.79 10.19
CA ILE A 118 -7.20 -9.38 8.95
C ILE A 118 -6.72 -10.83 8.80
N ILE A 119 -5.46 -11.11 9.10
CA ILE A 119 -4.91 -12.46 8.98
C ILE A 119 -5.56 -13.39 9.99
N GLU A 120 -5.65 -13.01 11.25
CA GLU A 120 -6.24 -13.82 12.29
C GLU A 120 -7.72 -14.15 12.02
N ASN A 121 -8.48 -13.19 11.47
CA ASN A 121 -9.89 -13.37 11.16
C ASN A 121 -10.15 -14.15 9.87
N LEU A 122 -9.39 -13.92 8.82
CA LEU A 122 -9.65 -14.53 7.51
C LEU A 122 -8.86 -15.82 7.25
N TYR A 123 -7.77 -16.02 7.97
CA TYR A 123 -6.85 -17.14 7.77
C TYR A 123 -6.46 -17.79 9.08
N PRO A 124 -7.42 -18.37 9.83
CA PRO A 124 -7.17 -18.93 11.17
C PRO A 124 -6.16 -20.07 11.17
N GLU A 125 -5.88 -20.66 10.00
CA GLU A 125 -4.81 -21.66 9.82
C GLU A 125 -3.41 -21.05 9.83
N LYS A 126 -3.27 -19.72 9.63
CA LYS A 126 -1.99 -19.02 9.62
C LYS A 126 -1.56 -18.61 11.02
N ARG A 127 -0.25 -18.64 11.26
CA ARG A 127 0.35 -18.24 12.53
C ARG A 127 1.32 -17.10 12.30
N ILE A 128 1.08 -15.97 12.93
CA ILE A 128 2.04 -14.88 12.99
C ILE A 128 3.04 -15.21 14.08
N MET A 129 4.33 -15.30 13.73
CA MET A 129 5.40 -15.78 14.61
C MET A 129 5.64 -14.86 15.80
N GLU A 130 5.66 -13.56 15.56
CA GLU A 130 5.98 -12.57 16.58
C GLU A 130 5.02 -11.38 16.52
N LYS A 131 4.55 -10.94 17.69
CA LYS A 131 3.72 -9.75 17.89
C LYS A 131 4.16 -9.03 19.19
N PRO A 132 4.46 -7.72 19.12
CA PRO A 132 4.51 -6.84 17.95
C PRO A 132 5.59 -7.29 16.96
N TRP A 133 5.42 -6.89 15.68
CA TRP A 133 6.37 -7.26 14.62
C TRP A 133 7.75 -6.68 14.90
N PRO A 134 8.83 -7.47 14.75
CA PRO A 134 10.18 -7.01 15.03
C PRO A 134 10.58 -5.84 14.12
N ARG A 135 11.35 -4.92 14.69
CA ARG A 135 11.91 -3.77 14.00
C ARG A 135 13.38 -4.02 13.75
N LEU A 136 13.76 -4.04 12.49
CA LEU A 136 15.09 -4.41 12.03
C LEU A 136 15.73 -3.22 11.32
N ALA A 137 16.96 -2.89 11.65
CA ALA A 137 17.71 -1.88 10.93
C ALA A 137 18.13 -2.41 9.55
N TYR A 138 17.96 -1.60 8.50
CA TYR A 138 18.34 -1.98 7.12
C TYR A 138 19.77 -2.53 7.04
N LYS A 139 20.72 -1.87 7.69
CA LYS A 139 22.12 -2.30 7.69
C LYS A 139 22.30 -3.71 8.22
N GLU A 140 21.68 -4.03 9.36
CA GLU A 140 21.74 -5.36 9.97
C GLU A 140 21.10 -6.42 9.09
N VAL A 141 19.98 -6.08 8.47
CA VAL A 141 19.28 -6.99 7.53
C VAL A 141 20.13 -7.28 6.32
N MET A 142 20.77 -6.28 5.73
CA MET A 142 21.66 -6.45 4.59
C MET A 142 22.90 -7.26 4.95
N GLU A 143 23.52 -7.04 6.11
CA GLU A 143 24.66 -7.80 6.60
C GLU A 143 24.31 -9.27 6.85
N LYS A 144 23.13 -9.53 7.44
CA LYS A 144 22.73 -10.89 7.84
C LYS A 144 22.10 -11.70 6.70
N TYR A 145 21.30 -11.08 5.84
CA TYR A 145 20.48 -11.80 4.86
C TYR A 145 20.85 -11.47 3.40
N GLY A 146 21.66 -10.43 3.16
CA GLY A 146 22.09 -10.01 1.83
C GLY A 146 20.99 -9.36 0.96
N ASN A 147 19.83 -9.07 1.54
CA ASN A 147 18.72 -8.42 0.88
C ASN A 147 17.80 -7.74 1.90
N ASP A 148 16.99 -6.79 1.45
CA ASP A 148 16.06 -6.00 2.27
C ASP A 148 14.70 -6.68 2.54
N LYS A 149 14.53 -7.91 2.10
CA LYS A 149 13.31 -8.73 2.27
C LYS A 149 13.66 -10.07 2.89
N PRO A 150 14.10 -10.08 4.16
CA PRO A 150 14.52 -11.31 4.80
C PRO A 150 13.34 -12.26 5.01
N ASP A 151 13.56 -13.55 4.82
CA ASP A 151 12.63 -14.57 5.28
C ASP A 151 12.93 -14.88 6.75
N LEU A 152 12.10 -14.34 7.63
CA LEU A 152 12.22 -14.44 9.08
C LEU A 152 11.59 -15.71 9.67
N ARG A 153 10.99 -16.57 8.85
CA ARG A 153 10.34 -17.81 9.33
C ARG A 153 11.36 -18.77 9.89
N GLU A 154 11.01 -19.44 10.96
CA GLU A 154 11.80 -20.54 11.54
C GLU A 154 11.70 -21.78 10.66
N ASN A 155 10.47 -22.16 10.29
CA ASN A 155 10.23 -23.27 9.38
C ASN A 155 9.80 -22.78 8.00
N LYS A 156 10.77 -22.61 7.10
CA LYS A 156 10.53 -22.14 5.73
C LYS A 156 9.65 -23.08 4.88
N ASN A 157 9.47 -24.32 5.31
CA ASN A 157 8.64 -25.30 4.63
C ASN A 157 7.18 -25.31 5.13
N ASP A 158 6.89 -24.63 6.25
CA ASP A 158 5.51 -24.50 6.73
C ASP A 158 4.79 -23.32 6.04
N PRO A 159 3.82 -23.58 5.16
CA PRO A 159 3.09 -22.53 4.48
C PRO A 159 2.17 -21.73 5.41
N ASN A 160 1.95 -22.20 6.64
CA ASN A 160 1.10 -21.54 7.62
C ASN A 160 1.86 -20.61 8.56
N GLU A 161 3.17 -20.68 8.56
CA GLU A 161 4.02 -19.78 9.32
C GLU A 161 4.20 -18.45 8.58
N LEU A 162 3.84 -17.35 9.22
CA LEU A 162 4.00 -15.99 8.71
C LEU A 162 4.89 -15.21 9.66
N ALA A 163 6.02 -14.72 9.16
CA ALA A 163 6.95 -13.89 9.89
C ALA A 163 7.00 -12.49 9.27
N PHE A 164 6.31 -11.56 9.91
CA PHE A 164 6.34 -10.15 9.53
C PHE A 164 7.45 -9.44 10.28
N GLY A 165 7.97 -8.37 9.67
CA GLY A 165 8.94 -7.49 10.30
C GLY A 165 8.99 -6.15 9.57
N TRP A 166 9.39 -5.12 10.29
CA TRP A 166 9.65 -3.81 9.74
C TRP A 166 11.15 -3.67 9.48
N VAL A 167 11.53 -3.42 8.24
CA VAL A 167 12.91 -3.00 7.92
C VAL A 167 12.90 -1.49 7.84
N LEU A 168 13.67 -0.85 8.72
CA LEU A 168 13.71 0.59 8.92
C LEU A 168 15.12 1.14 8.62
N ASP A 169 15.26 2.46 8.65
CA ASP A 169 16.54 3.15 8.52
C ASP A 169 17.24 2.87 7.18
N PHE A 170 16.45 2.86 6.09
CA PHE A 170 17.00 2.76 4.74
C PHE A 170 17.91 3.96 4.45
N PRO A 171 19.05 3.74 3.77
CA PRO A 171 19.90 4.84 3.35
C PRO A 171 19.17 5.71 2.33
N LEU A 172 19.35 7.02 2.42
CA LEU A 172 18.75 7.96 1.47
C LEU A 172 19.47 7.90 0.10
N PHE A 173 20.77 7.58 0.11
CA PHE A 173 21.67 7.47 -1.05
C PHE A 173 22.56 6.23 -0.94
#